data_42f22b388f71f1091747e3e5f6032010
#
_entry.id   42f22b388f71f1091747e3e5f6032010
#
_cell.length_a   1.000
_cell.length_b   1.000
_cell.length_c   1.000
_cell.angle_alpha   90.00
_cell.angle_beta   90.00
_cell.angle_gamma   90.00
#
_symmetry.space_group_name_H-M   'P 1'
#
loop_
_entity.id
_entity.type
_entity.pdbx_description
1 polymer ?
#
loop_
_entity_poly.entity_id
_entity_poly.type
_entity_poly.pdbx_seq_one_letter_code
_entity_poly.pdbx_strand_id
1 'polypeptide(L)'
;MKAIRQIIAALVALSACMSYTFALADNVNTNYSDSAYQTVSTVADSGKCGDNLKWELDTNGTITISGTGEMSEYAFQTSQHQFTAEENEQYMQELENHKFPWFEKNSPELITNIIIEDGVESISDMAFYGTSIKSISLPNSVKKIGKSSIANCAELEKITLSDNISEIPTGAFNSDYKLTSIELPTKLTSIGASAFLNCESLESIDIPDTVTEIGDRAFANSGLRMLVIPSSVTALNYDLCKEN
;
A
#
# COMPACT_ATOMS: atom_id res chain seq x y z
N MET A 1 -10.02 -23.84 -3.31
CA MET A 1 -10.71 -23.87 -2.01
C MET A 1 -10.35 -25.07 -1.11
N LYS A 2 -10.18 -26.30 -1.59
CA LYS A 2 -9.77 -27.45 -0.71
C LYS A 2 -8.31 -27.34 -0.23
N ALA A 3 -7.38 -26.89 -1.05
CA ALA A 3 -5.96 -26.79 -0.69
C ALA A 3 -5.68 -25.71 0.37
N ILE A 4 -6.36 -24.56 0.31
CA ILE A 4 -6.21 -23.46 1.29
C ILE A 4 -6.71 -23.88 2.67
N ARG A 5 -7.81 -24.67 2.76
CA ARG A 5 -8.28 -25.21 4.04
C ARG A 5 -7.32 -26.21 4.68
N GLN A 6 -6.54 -26.92 3.89
CA GLN A 6 -5.53 -27.85 4.41
C GLN A 6 -4.28 -27.12 4.95
N ILE A 7 -3.87 -26.00 4.35
CA ILE A 7 -2.74 -25.19 4.84
C ILE A 7 -3.10 -24.49 6.15
N ILE A 8 -4.30 -23.93 6.26
CA ILE A 8 -4.78 -23.28 7.50
C ILE A 8 -4.94 -24.35 8.61
N ALA A 9 -5.43 -25.54 8.30
CA ALA A 9 -5.53 -26.63 9.26
C ALA A 9 -4.15 -27.11 9.73
N ALA A 10 -3.13 -27.11 8.86
CA ALA A 10 -1.76 -27.48 9.23
C ALA A 10 -1.09 -26.42 10.12
N LEU A 11 -1.31 -25.13 9.88
CA LEU A 11 -0.80 -24.03 10.71
C LEU A 11 -1.45 -24.00 12.11
N VAL A 12 -2.75 -24.27 12.20
CA VAL A 12 -3.45 -24.37 13.49
C VAL A 12 -3.01 -25.64 14.26
N ALA A 13 -2.73 -26.74 13.57
CA ALA A 13 -2.21 -27.96 14.21
C ALA A 13 -0.78 -27.80 14.73
N LEU A 14 0.08 -27.02 14.05
CA LEU A 14 1.43 -26.69 14.54
C LEU A 14 1.39 -25.78 15.77
N SER A 15 0.48 -24.81 15.83
CA SER A 15 0.32 -23.95 17.00
C SER A 15 -0.23 -24.72 18.23
N ALA A 16 -1.12 -25.70 18.01
CA ALA A 16 -1.64 -26.55 19.05
C ALA A 16 -0.61 -27.57 19.57
N CYS A 17 0.32 -28.02 18.70
CA CYS A 17 1.39 -28.95 19.10
C CYS A 17 2.46 -28.27 19.96
N MET A 18 2.75 -26.95 19.74
CA MET A 18 3.66 -26.20 20.60
C MET A 18 3.08 -25.93 21.99
N SER A 19 1.76 -25.84 22.13
CA SER A 19 1.12 -25.63 23.42
C SER A 19 1.13 -26.88 24.31
N TYR A 20 1.27 -28.09 23.73
CA TYR A 20 1.27 -29.35 24.48
C TYR A 20 2.66 -29.76 25.01
N THR A 21 3.75 -29.21 24.47
CA THR A 21 5.11 -29.51 24.94
C THR A 21 5.55 -28.69 26.15
N PHE A 22 4.79 -27.66 26.53
CA PHE A 22 5.08 -26.86 27.73
C PHE A 22 4.52 -27.39 29.04
N ALA A 23 3.69 -28.43 29.03
CA ALA A 23 3.03 -28.96 30.22
C ALA A 23 3.78 -30.10 30.94
N LEU A 24 4.97 -30.49 30.49
CA LEU A 24 5.74 -31.60 31.06
C LEU A 24 7.16 -31.27 31.56
N ALA A 25 7.49 -29.98 31.75
CA ALA A 25 8.80 -29.54 32.18
C ALA A 25 8.76 -28.71 33.51
N ASP A 26 7.89 -29.03 34.42
CA ASP A 26 8.03 -28.55 35.82
C ASP A 26 9.00 -29.47 36.57
N ASN A 27 10.29 -29.16 36.52
CA ASN A 27 11.32 -29.33 37.53
C ASN A 27 12.73 -29.28 36.95
N VAL A 28 13.16 -28.12 36.45
CA VAL A 28 14.60 -27.82 36.39
C VAL A 28 14.80 -26.33 36.70
N ASN A 29 15.30 -26.08 37.88
CA ASN A 29 15.78 -24.77 38.31
C ASN A 29 17.04 -24.39 37.51
N THR A 30 16.92 -23.53 36.53
CA THR A 30 18.07 -22.87 35.89
C THR A 30 17.75 -21.41 35.67
N ASN A 31 18.56 -20.54 36.27
CA ASN A 31 18.64 -19.13 36.00
C ASN A 31 18.94 -18.90 34.49
N TYR A 32 17.91 -18.71 33.70
CA TYR A 32 18.06 -18.21 32.32
C TYR A 32 17.73 -16.72 32.35
N SER A 33 18.73 -15.91 32.06
CA SER A 33 18.59 -14.52 31.70
C SER A 33 17.62 -14.39 30.53
N ASP A 34 16.69 -13.46 30.66
CA ASP A 34 15.70 -13.05 29.69
C ASP A 34 16.41 -12.57 28.39
N SER A 35 16.82 -13.51 27.54
CA SER A 35 17.22 -13.20 26.17
C SER A 35 15.96 -13.31 25.33
N ALA A 36 15.45 -12.14 24.94
CA ALA A 36 14.35 -11.99 24.02
C ALA A 36 14.41 -13.03 22.91
N TYR A 37 13.43 -13.92 22.84
CA TYR A 37 13.18 -14.74 21.66
C TYR A 37 12.85 -13.80 20.52
N GLN A 38 13.86 -13.40 19.77
CA GLN A 38 13.62 -12.83 18.45
C GLN A 38 13.11 -14.00 17.59
N THR A 39 11.82 -13.99 17.26
CA THR A 39 11.28 -14.85 16.21
C THR A 39 12.01 -14.47 14.93
N VAL A 40 12.92 -15.33 14.50
CA VAL A 40 13.64 -15.15 13.23
C VAL A 40 12.57 -15.28 12.13
N SER A 41 12.21 -14.16 11.54
CA SER A 41 11.35 -14.15 10.37
C SER A 41 12.07 -14.83 9.21
N THR A 42 11.41 -15.80 8.59
CA THR A 42 11.97 -16.52 7.44
C THR A 42 11.31 -16.02 6.16
N VAL A 43 12.09 -15.90 5.08
CA VAL A 43 11.54 -15.58 3.76
C VAL A 43 10.61 -16.71 3.33
N ALA A 44 9.36 -16.35 3.05
CA ALA A 44 8.32 -17.27 2.59
C ALA A 44 8.24 -17.33 1.06
N ASP A 45 8.45 -16.19 0.38
CA ASP A 45 8.48 -16.08 -1.07
C ASP A 45 9.37 -14.88 -1.48
N SER A 46 9.86 -14.90 -2.72
CA SER A 46 10.74 -13.83 -3.21
C SER A 46 10.82 -13.84 -4.72
N GLY A 47 11.26 -12.71 -5.31
CA GLY A 47 11.43 -12.59 -6.74
C GLY A 47 12.00 -11.25 -7.18
N LYS A 48 11.91 -10.99 -8.49
CA LYS A 48 12.26 -9.70 -9.07
C LYS A 48 11.01 -8.86 -9.28
N CYS A 49 11.17 -7.53 -9.11
CA CYS A 49 10.13 -6.54 -9.38
C CYS A 49 10.66 -5.31 -10.15
N GLY A 50 11.77 -5.46 -10.83
CA GLY A 50 12.46 -4.51 -11.69
C GLY A 50 13.77 -5.11 -12.18
N ASP A 51 14.51 -4.39 -13.04
CA ASP A 51 15.77 -4.90 -13.59
C ASP A 51 16.78 -5.22 -12.48
N ASN A 52 16.91 -4.31 -11.50
CA ASN A 52 17.82 -4.44 -10.36
C ASN A 52 17.06 -4.42 -9.03
N LEU A 53 15.72 -4.54 -9.03
CA LEU A 53 14.91 -4.63 -7.82
C LEU A 53 14.48 -6.07 -7.56
N LYS A 54 14.46 -6.40 -6.28
CA LYS A 54 13.91 -7.67 -5.75
C LYS A 54 12.91 -7.39 -4.64
N TRP A 55 12.04 -8.35 -4.43
CA TRP A 55 11.12 -8.38 -3.30
C TRP A 55 11.30 -9.67 -2.51
N GLU A 56 11.04 -9.58 -1.23
CA GLU A 56 11.02 -10.71 -0.30
C GLU A 56 9.79 -10.56 0.60
N LEU A 57 8.97 -11.61 0.69
CA LEU A 57 7.84 -11.70 1.62
C LEU A 57 8.22 -12.65 2.74
N ASP A 58 8.11 -12.21 3.98
CA ASP A 58 8.38 -13.02 5.15
C ASP A 58 7.12 -13.74 5.67
N THR A 59 7.33 -14.65 6.61
CA THR A 59 6.26 -15.43 7.25
C THR A 59 5.33 -14.59 8.13
N ASN A 60 5.68 -13.32 8.40
CA ASN A 60 4.87 -12.39 9.21
C ASN A 60 4.04 -11.44 8.34
N GLY A 61 4.08 -11.58 7.01
CA GLY A 61 3.37 -10.70 6.08
C GLY A 61 4.08 -9.39 5.80
N THR A 62 5.41 -9.32 5.98
CA THR A 62 6.22 -8.16 5.59
C THR A 62 6.78 -8.36 4.20
N ILE A 63 6.50 -7.42 3.29
CA ILE A 63 7.20 -7.30 2.01
C ILE A 63 8.35 -6.31 2.15
N THR A 64 9.53 -6.73 1.72
CA THR A 64 10.70 -5.86 1.56
C THR A 64 11.04 -5.71 0.08
N ILE A 65 11.07 -4.47 -0.41
CA ILE A 65 11.55 -4.13 -1.76
C ILE A 65 12.94 -3.53 -1.64
N SER A 66 13.91 -4.12 -2.31
CA SER A 66 15.32 -3.73 -2.21
C SER A 66 16.03 -3.73 -3.56
N GLY A 67 17.17 -3.03 -3.63
CA GLY A 67 17.95 -2.86 -4.86
C GLY A 67 17.92 -1.43 -5.37
N THR A 68 18.11 -1.23 -6.67
CA THR A 68 18.21 0.11 -7.26
C THR A 68 17.41 0.23 -8.55
N GLY A 69 16.80 1.42 -8.76
CA GLY A 69 16.08 1.76 -9.97
C GLY A 69 14.56 1.67 -9.85
N GLU A 70 13.90 1.56 -10.98
CA GLU A 70 12.45 1.61 -11.07
C GLU A 70 11.82 0.22 -10.90
N MET A 71 10.65 0.19 -10.27
CA MET A 71 9.80 -0.99 -10.21
C MET A 71 9.22 -1.26 -11.61
N SER A 72 9.20 -2.52 -12.05
CA SER A 72 8.58 -2.91 -13.31
C SER A 72 7.11 -2.55 -13.34
N GLU A 73 6.65 -2.04 -14.47
CA GLU A 73 5.22 -1.84 -14.68
C GLU A 73 4.57 -3.21 -14.94
N TYR A 74 3.80 -3.66 -14.00
CA TYR A 74 2.87 -4.78 -14.16
C TYR A 74 1.62 -4.17 -14.79
N ALA A 75 1.70 -3.91 -16.10
CA ALA A 75 0.89 -2.95 -16.79
C ALA A 75 -0.58 -3.33 -16.81
N PHE A 76 -1.36 -2.56 -16.09
CA PHE A 76 -2.69 -2.18 -16.51
C PHE A 76 -2.59 -0.91 -17.36
N GLN A 77 -2.71 -1.03 -18.66
CA GLN A 77 -3.08 0.12 -19.46
C GLN A 77 -4.57 0.39 -19.22
N THR A 78 -4.86 1.13 -18.16
CA THR A 78 -6.18 1.73 -17.99
C THR A 78 -6.34 2.77 -19.09
N SER A 79 -6.94 2.35 -20.21
CA SER A 79 -7.54 3.33 -21.09
C SER A 79 -8.54 4.16 -20.27
N GLN A 80 -8.57 5.47 -20.44
CA GLN A 80 -9.53 6.38 -19.79
C GLN A 80 -10.97 6.16 -20.34
N HIS A 81 -11.43 4.92 -20.32
CA HIS A 81 -12.71 4.52 -20.86
C HIS A 81 -13.68 4.27 -19.72
N GLN A 82 -14.89 4.80 -19.81
CA GLN A 82 -15.99 4.39 -18.95
C GLN A 82 -16.40 2.99 -19.41
N PHE A 83 -16.06 1.98 -18.62
CA PHE A 83 -16.35 0.59 -18.93
C PHE A 83 -17.83 0.29 -18.92
N THR A 84 -18.33 -0.41 -19.93
CA THR A 84 -19.60 -1.13 -19.89
C THR A 84 -19.51 -2.28 -18.88
N ALA A 85 -20.64 -2.89 -18.51
CA ALA A 85 -20.64 -4.02 -17.57
C ALA A 85 -19.81 -5.21 -18.07
N GLU A 86 -19.79 -5.45 -19.41
CA GLU A 86 -19.02 -6.53 -20.05
C GLU A 86 -17.52 -6.21 -20.08
N GLU A 87 -17.16 -4.95 -20.37
CA GLU A 87 -15.77 -4.48 -20.34
C GLU A 87 -15.21 -4.51 -18.91
N ASN A 88 -16.07 -4.27 -17.89
CA ASN A 88 -15.68 -4.35 -16.48
C ASN A 88 -15.37 -5.79 -16.06
N GLU A 89 -16.09 -6.78 -16.57
CA GLU A 89 -15.83 -8.20 -16.32
C GLU A 89 -14.51 -8.64 -16.97
N GLN A 90 -14.26 -8.21 -18.20
CA GLN A 90 -12.99 -8.43 -18.89
C GLN A 90 -11.83 -7.71 -18.18
N TYR A 91 -12.03 -6.50 -17.72
CA TYR A 91 -11.09 -5.73 -16.92
C TYR A 91 -10.74 -6.42 -15.61
N MET A 92 -11.73 -6.95 -14.88
CA MET A 92 -11.49 -7.71 -13.65
C MET A 92 -10.74 -9.03 -13.92
N GLN A 93 -10.95 -9.66 -15.07
CA GLN A 93 -10.26 -10.88 -15.47
C GLN A 93 -8.81 -10.59 -15.91
N GLU A 94 -8.57 -9.44 -16.52
CA GLU A 94 -7.22 -8.95 -16.81
C GLU A 94 -6.46 -8.56 -15.52
N LEU A 95 -7.14 -7.98 -14.52
CA LEU A 95 -6.60 -7.74 -13.17
C LEU A 95 -6.12 -9.04 -12.51
N GLU A 96 -6.82 -10.14 -12.69
CA GLU A 96 -6.39 -11.44 -12.18
C GLU A 96 -5.14 -11.99 -12.87
N ASN A 97 -4.93 -11.62 -14.14
CA ASN A 97 -3.81 -12.11 -14.96
C ASN A 97 -2.52 -11.27 -14.84
N HIS A 98 -2.60 -10.04 -14.29
CA HIS A 98 -1.47 -9.11 -14.16
C HIS A 98 -1.15 -8.79 -12.70
N LYS A 99 -1.28 -9.75 -11.81
CA LYS A 99 -0.97 -9.59 -10.39
C LYS A 99 0.52 -9.34 -10.19
N PHE A 100 0.84 -8.43 -9.30
CA PHE A 100 2.20 -8.33 -8.81
C PHE A 100 2.69 -9.69 -8.32
N PRO A 101 3.99 -10.04 -8.48
CA PRO A 101 4.50 -11.36 -8.13
C PRO A 101 4.17 -11.78 -6.69
N TRP A 102 4.12 -10.83 -5.77
CA TRP A 102 3.72 -11.10 -4.38
C TRP A 102 2.23 -11.39 -4.18
N PHE A 103 1.37 -11.05 -5.17
CA PHE A 103 -0.06 -11.37 -5.14
C PHE A 103 -0.42 -12.65 -5.90
N GLU A 104 0.50 -13.24 -6.64
CA GLU A 104 0.21 -14.48 -7.39
C GLU A 104 -0.21 -15.63 -6.47
N LYS A 105 0.42 -15.76 -5.30
CA LYS A 105 0.18 -16.82 -4.33
C LYS A 105 -0.45 -16.35 -3.03
N ASN A 106 -0.43 -15.04 -2.78
CA ASN A 106 -0.84 -14.46 -1.51
C ASN A 106 -1.97 -13.45 -1.73
N SER A 107 -2.96 -13.47 -0.85
CA SER A 107 -3.99 -12.43 -0.82
C SER A 107 -3.38 -11.12 -0.30
N PRO A 108 -3.74 -9.97 -0.87
CA PRO A 108 -3.26 -8.65 -0.41
C PRO A 108 -3.44 -8.44 1.09
N GLU A 109 -4.53 -8.92 1.66
CA GLU A 109 -4.87 -8.77 3.08
C GLU A 109 -3.86 -9.46 4.03
N LEU A 110 -3.05 -10.39 3.53
CA LEU A 110 -1.99 -11.03 4.32
C LEU A 110 -0.74 -10.16 4.44
N ILE A 111 -0.63 -9.11 3.62
CA ILE A 111 0.48 -8.17 3.66
C ILE A 111 0.13 -7.08 4.66
N THR A 112 0.84 -7.10 5.78
CA THR A 112 0.58 -6.21 6.92
C THR A 112 1.67 -5.16 7.14
N ASN A 113 2.80 -5.31 6.45
CA ASN A 113 3.91 -4.38 6.50
C ASN A 113 4.66 -4.33 5.16
N ILE A 114 5.13 -3.13 4.80
CA ILE A 114 5.91 -2.89 3.59
C ILE A 114 7.14 -2.08 3.96
N ILE A 115 8.31 -2.57 3.55
CA ILE A 115 9.59 -1.90 3.68
C ILE A 115 10.11 -1.59 2.28
N ILE A 116 10.33 -0.32 2.00
CA ILE A 116 10.95 0.15 0.77
C ILE A 116 12.35 0.64 1.15
N GLU A 117 13.38 -0.05 0.67
CA GLU A 117 14.76 0.33 0.94
C GLU A 117 15.24 1.48 0.05
N ASP A 118 16.27 2.18 0.51
CA ASP A 118 16.95 3.19 -0.30
C ASP A 118 17.48 2.58 -1.60
N GLY A 119 17.34 3.38 -2.70
CA GLY A 119 17.72 2.95 -4.05
C GLY A 119 16.51 2.62 -4.92
N VAL A 120 15.33 2.31 -4.33
CA VAL A 120 14.07 2.18 -5.08
C VAL A 120 13.65 3.56 -5.57
N GLU A 121 13.47 3.73 -6.89
CA GLU A 121 13.18 5.03 -7.51
C GLU A 121 11.71 5.22 -7.87
N SER A 122 10.95 4.14 -8.05
CA SER A 122 9.51 4.24 -8.32
C SER A 122 8.72 3.10 -7.68
N ILE A 123 7.45 3.39 -7.40
CA ILE A 123 6.42 2.41 -7.05
C ILE A 123 5.44 2.35 -8.23
N SER A 124 5.15 1.18 -8.74
CA SER A 124 4.29 1.00 -9.91
C SER A 124 2.80 1.15 -9.60
N ASP A 125 1.99 1.26 -10.65
CA ASP A 125 0.53 1.30 -10.54
C ASP A 125 0.03 0.07 -9.76
N MET A 126 -0.87 0.28 -8.80
CA MET A 126 -1.51 -0.76 -7.98
C MET A 126 -0.56 -1.66 -7.19
N ALA A 127 0.71 -1.30 -7.01
CA ALA A 127 1.73 -2.16 -6.39
C ALA A 127 1.32 -2.73 -5.02
N PHE A 128 0.63 -1.95 -4.20
CA PHE A 128 0.22 -2.33 -2.85
C PHE A 128 -1.29 -2.21 -2.63
N TYR A 129 -2.05 -2.25 -3.72
CA TYR A 129 -3.51 -2.15 -3.68
C TYR A 129 -4.14 -3.22 -2.77
N GLY A 130 -5.02 -2.80 -1.86
CA GLY A 130 -5.80 -3.71 -1.02
C GLY A 130 -5.02 -4.40 0.10
N THR A 131 -3.78 -3.97 0.40
CA THR A 131 -3.00 -4.51 1.51
C THR A 131 -3.53 -4.06 2.87
N SER A 132 -3.26 -4.86 3.93
CA SER A 132 -3.67 -4.54 5.32
C SER A 132 -2.60 -3.77 6.11
N ILE A 133 -1.80 -2.96 5.43
CA ILE A 133 -0.75 -2.15 6.07
C ILE A 133 -1.36 -1.04 6.94
N LYS A 134 -0.72 -0.75 8.07
CA LYS A 134 -1.09 0.38 8.94
C LYS A 134 -0.30 1.64 8.66
N SER A 135 0.90 1.47 8.16
CA SER A 135 1.75 2.59 7.77
C SER A 135 2.72 2.19 6.67
N ILE A 136 3.17 3.17 5.90
CA ILE A 136 4.24 3.01 4.93
C ILE A 136 5.11 4.27 4.92
N SER A 137 6.43 4.09 4.71
CA SER A 137 7.37 5.19 4.54
C SER A 137 8.16 4.99 3.25
N LEU A 138 8.11 5.98 2.40
CA LEU A 138 8.85 6.00 1.14
C LEU A 138 10.18 6.74 1.33
N PRO A 139 11.33 6.11 1.06
CA PRO A 139 12.63 6.76 1.16
C PRO A 139 12.79 7.85 0.10
N ASN A 140 13.72 8.78 0.31
CA ASN A 140 13.95 9.89 -0.61
C ASN A 140 14.54 9.49 -1.98
N SER A 141 14.91 8.23 -2.16
CA SER A 141 15.21 7.68 -3.50
C SER A 141 13.97 7.56 -4.39
N VAL A 142 12.76 7.41 -3.80
CA VAL A 142 11.50 7.32 -4.55
C VAL A 142 11.14 8.69 -5.11
N LYS A 143 11.03 8.77 -6.42
CA LYS A 143 10.71 9.99 -7.21
C LYS A 143 9.28 9.94 -7.78
N LYS A 144 8.72 8.73 -7.87
CA LYS A 144 7.44 8.48 -8.56
C LYS A 144 6.64 7.39 -7.85
N ILE A 145 5.35 7.62 -7.70
CA ILE A 145 4.38 6.60 -7.31
C ILE A 145 3.35 6.42 -8.41
N GLY A 146 2.84 5.24 -8.59
CA GLY A 146 1.88 4.88 -9.64
C GLY A 146 0.42 5.14 -9.25
N LYS A 147 -0.46 5.02 -10.24
CA LYS A 147 -1.91 5.13 -10.05
C LYS A 147 -2.39 4.02 -9.12
N SER A 148 -3.26 4.39 -8.18
CA SER A 148 -3.82 3.46 -7.19
C SER A 148 -2.77 2.60 -6.46
N SER A 149 -1.52 3.07 -6.40
CA SER A 149 -0.39 2.27 -5.90
C SER A 149 -0.53 1.86 -4.43
N ILE A 150 -1.21 2.67 -3.62
CA ILE A 150 -1.44 2.44 -2.19
C ILE A 150 -2.95 2.62 -1.90
N ALA A 151 -3.81 2.30 -2.85
CA ALA A 151 -5.25 2.47 -2.70
C ALA A 151 -5.91 1.25 -2.03
N ASN A 152 -7.10 1.48 -1.45
CA ASN A 152 -7.90 0.44 -0.79
C ASN A 152 -7.16 -0.28 0.35
N CYS A 153 -6.19 0.39 0.97
CA CYS A 153 -5.49 -0.08 2.16
C CYS A 153 -6.32 0.32 3.39
N ALA A 154 -7.37 -0.45 3.68
CA ALA A 154 -8.41 -0.09 4.65
C ALA A 154 -7.89 0.13 6.09
N GLU A 155 -6.71 -0.39 6.41
CA GLU A 155 -6.07 -0.24 7.73
C GLU A 155 -5.00 0.85 7.76
N LEU A 156 -4.72 1.54 6.62
CA LEU A 156 -3.67 2.55 6.52
C LEU A 156 -4.02 3.81 7.32
N GLU A 157 -3.27 4.08 8.37
CA GLU A 157 -3.44 5.22 9.27
C GLU A 157 -2.45 6.36 8.96
N LYS A 158 -1.25 6.00 8.48
CA LYS A 158 -0.17 6.97 8.26
C LYS A 158 0.68 6.61 7.04
N ILE A 159 1.03 7.65 6.28
CA ILE A 159 2.02 7.57 5.20
C ILE A 159 3.05 8.68 5.32
N THR A 160 4.31 8.34 5.04
CA THR A 160 5.40 9.31 4.86
C THR A 160 5.85 9.25 3.41
N LEU A 161 5.67 10.33 2.69
CA LEU A 161 6.08 10.45 1.29
C LEU A 161 7.55 10.88 1.19
N SER A 162 8.18 10.53 0.07
CA SER A 162 9.48 11.08 -0.32
C SER A 162 9.37 12.56 -0.69
N ASP A 163 10.32 13.38 -0.26
CA ASP A 163 10.41 14.80 -0.65
C ASP A 163 10.68 15.02 -2.15
N ASN A 164 10.99 13.96 -2.88
CA ASN A 164 11.28 14.01 -4.31
C ASN A 164 10.09 13.64 -5.20
N ILE A 165 8.93 13.36 -4.60
CA ILE A 165 7.68 13.16 -5.34
C ILE A 165 7.14 14.54 -5.75
N SER A 166 6.90 14.70 -7.06
CA SER A 166 6.34 15.93 -7.66
C SER A 166 4.88 15.79 -8.09
N GLU A 167 4.33 14.59 -8.06
CA GLU A 167 2.96 14.30 -8.50
C GLU A 167 2.33 13.23 -7.62
N ILE A 168 1.11 13.45 -7.16
CA ILE A 168 0.24 12.41 -6.60
C ILE A 168 -0.67 11.94 -7.74
N PRO A 169 -0.54 10.71 -8.24
CA PRO A 169 -1.30 10.26 -9.40
C PRO A 169 -2.76 9.93 -9.06
N THR A 170 -3.53 9.67 -10.11
CA THR A 170 -4.95 9.28 -10.00
C THR A 170 -5.12 8.13 -9.03
N GLY A 171 -6.02 8.31 -8.07
CA GLY A 171 -6.43 7.28 -7.11
C GLY A 171 -5.35 6.80 -6.15
N ALA A 172 -4.20 7.46 -6.05
CA ALA A 172 -3.03 6.95 -5.32
C ALA A 172 -3.35 6.43 -3.91
N PHE A 173 -4.27 7.10 -3.20
CA PHE A 173 -4.73 6.79 -1.83
C PHE A 173 -6.24 6.63 -1.76
N ASN A 174 -6.89 6.27 -2.88
CA ASN A 174 -8.34 6.10 -2.91
C ASN A 174 -8.78 4.98 -1.96
N SER A 175 -9.82 5.25 -1.16
CA SER A 175 -10.42 4.31 -0.21
C SER A 175 -9.48 3.85 0.92
N ASP A 176 -8.54 4.72 1.31
CA ASP A 176 -7.77 4.56 2.53
C ASP A 176 -8.53 5.17 3.71
N TYR A 177 -9.59 4.47 4.13
CA TYR A 177 -10.61 4.97 5.07
C TYR A 177 -10.06 5.45 6.41
N LYS A 178 -8.94 4.88 6.88
CA LYS A 178 -8.32 5.20 8.16
C LYS A 178 -7.17 6.19 8.07
N LEU A 179 -6.81 6.66 6.89
CA LEU A 179 -5.74 7.64 6.73
C LEU A 179 -6.13 8.96 7.42
N THR A 180 -5.45 9.31 8.52
CA THR A 180 -5.79 10.47 9.35
C THR A 180 -5.06 11.74 8.94
N SER A 181 -3.84 11.60 8.42
CA SER A 181 -3.01 12.73 8.01
C SER A 181 -1.98 12.31 6.97
N ILE A 182 -1.60 13.25 6.14
CA ILE A 182 -0.50 13.11 5.18
C ILE A 182 0.22 14.46 5.03
N GLU A 183 1.54 14.42 5.04
CA GLU A 183 2.37 15.57 4.71
C GLU A 183 2.72 15.52 3.22
N LEU A 184 2.29 16.53 2.47
CA LEU A 184 2.56 16.61 1.04
C LEU A 184 3.97 17.19 0.80
N PRO A 185 4.74 16.62 -0.17
CA PRO A 185 6.07 17.13 -0.50
C PRO A 185 6.02 18.58 -0.98
N THR A 186 6.96 19.40 -0.53
CA THR A 186 7.01 20.84 -0.90
C THR A 186 7.27 21.12 -2.39
N LYS A 187 7.70 20.09 -3.13
CA LYS A 187 7.91 20.13 -4.59
C LYS A 187 6.70 19.64 -5.38
N LEU A 188 5.62 19.28 -4.70
CA LEU A 188 4.43 18.74 -5.36
C LEU A 188 3.83 19.79 -6.31
N THR A 189 3.53 19.38 -7.54
CA THR A 189 2.97 20.23 -8.59
C THR A 189 1.55 19.86 -8.98
N SER A 190 1.16 18.59 -8.76
CA SER A 190 -0.18 18.12 -9.12
C SER A 190 -0.72 17.04 -8.17
N ILE A 191 -2.04 17.05 -8.01
CA ILE A 191 -2.82 16.04 -7.30
C ILE A 191 -3.84 15.47 -8.31
N GLY A 192 -3.74 14.18 -8.59
CA GLY A 192 -4.55 13.50 -9.60
C GLY A 192 -6.02 13.30 -9.20
N ALA A 193 -6.83 12.92 -10.18
CA ALA A 193 -8.23 12.63 -9.96
C ALA A 193 -8.42 11.52 -8.91
N SER A 194 -9.41 11.70 -8.01
CA SER A 194 -9.74 10.72 -6.97
C SER A 194 -8.56 10.32 -6.06
N ALA A 195 -7.52 11.13 -5.97
CA ALA A 195 -6.29 10.80 -5.24
C ALA A 195 -6.55 10.45 -3.76
N PHE A 196 -7.47 11.16 -3.10
CA PHE A 196 -7.89 10.97 -1.72
C PHE A 196 -9.41 10.71 -1.60
N LEU A 197 -10.01 10.16 -2.66
CA LEU A 197 -11.42 9.78 -2.65
C LEU A 197 -11.67 8.73 -1.56
N ASN A 198 -12.72 8.94 -0.74
CA ASN A 198 -13.08 8.07 0.38
C ASN A 198 -12.01 7.95 1.49
N CYS A 199 -11.14 8.93 1.66
CA CYS A 199 -10.26 9.02 2.83
C CYS A 199 -11.06 9.61 4.02
N GLU A 200 -12.03 8.87 4.54
CA GLU A 200 -13.05 9.34 5.49
C GLU A 200 -12.47 9.86 6.82
N SER A 201 -11.28 9.42 7.20
CA SER A 201 -10.60 9.86 8.43
C SER A 201 -9.63 11.01 8.20
N LEU A 202 -9.43 11.49 6.98
CA LEU A 202 -8.50 12.58 6.66
C LEU A 202 -9.12 13.93 7.03
N GLU A 203 -8.82 14.45 8.22
CA GLU A 203 -9.44 15.67 8.76
C GLU A 203 -8.82 16.97 8.26
N SER A 204 -7.56 16.93 7.83
CA SER A 204 -6.83 18.10 7.33
C SER A 204 -5.76 17.71 6.31
N ILE A 205 -5.48 18.61 5.40
CA ILE A 205 -4.37 18.50 4.44
C ILE A 205 -3.87 19.90 4.08
N ASP A 206 -2.56 20.09 4.10
CA ASP A 206 -1.92 21.33 3.68
C ASP A 206 -1.41 21.17 2.25
N ILE A 207 -2.02 21.89 1.30
CA ILE A 207 -1.63 21.83 -0.12
C ILE A 207 -0.53 22.88 -0.36
N PRO A 208 0.67 22.48 -0.82
CA PRO A 208 1.75 23.42 -1.09
C PRO A 208 1.41 24.43 -2.20
N ASP A 209 1.94 25.64 -2.11
CA ASP A 209 1.77 26.70 -3.14
C ASP A 209 2.39 26.34 -4.50
N THR A 210 3.17 25.27 -4.56
CA THR A 210 3.72 24.72 -5.81
C THR A 210 2.70 23.92 -6.62
N VAL A 211 1.57 23.51 -6.01
CA VAL A 211 0.51 22.76 -6.69
C VAL A 211 -0.25 23.70 -7.63
N THR A 212 -0.32 23.34 -8.89
CA THR A 212 -1.02 24.09 -9.95
C THR A 212 -2.23 23.37 -10.51
N GLU A 213 -2.34 22.05 -10.25
CA GLU A 213 -3.40 21.21 -10.78
C GLU A 213 -3.95 20.26 -9.71
N ILE A 214 -5.28 20.21 -9.61
CA ILE A 214 -6.01 19.25 -8.74
C ILE A 214 -7.10 18.61 -9.60
N GLY A 215 -7.07 17.29 -9.69
CA GLY A 215 -7.97 16.50 -10.52
C GLY A 215 -9.38 16.34 -9.94
N ASP A 216 -10.26 15.80 -10.74
CA ASP A 216 -11.67 15.57 -10.40
C ASP A 216 -11.80 14.69 -9.17
N ARG A 217 -12.70 15.07 -8.25
CA ARG A 217 -13.02 14.29 -7.05
C ARG A 217 -11.81 13.96 -6.17
N ALA A 218 -10.74 14.75 -6.26
CA ALA A 218 -9.48 14.47 -5.56
C ALA A 218 -9.68 14.27 -4.05
N PHE A 219 -10.65 14.95 -3.43
CA PHE A 219 -10.97 14.89 -2.01
C PHE A 219 -12.45 14.53 -1.74
N ALA A 220 -13.16 13.97 -2.71
CA ALA A 220 -14.57 13.64 -2.53
C ALA A 220 -14.72 12.55 -1.46
N ASN A 221 -15.77 12.67 -0.64
CA ASN A 221 -16.06 11.78 0.49
C ASN A 221 -14.83 11.57 1.42
N SER A 222 -14.04 12.64 1.62
CA SER A 222 -12.97 12.69 2.62
C SER A 222 -13.49 13.26 3.95
N GLY A 223 -12.76 13.07 5.05
CA GLY A 223 -13.09 13.65 6.35
C GLY A 223 -12.76 15.14 6.50
N LEU A 224 -12.35 15.83 5.43
CA LEU A 224 -11.88 17.21 5.47
C LEU A 224 -12.99 18.17 5.90
N ARG A 225 -12.76 18.89 6.98
CA ARG A 225 -13.66 19.95 7.48
C ARG A 225 -13.41 21.29 6.81
N MET A 226 -12.23 21.50 6.30
CA MET A 226 -11.81 22.69 5.59
C MET A 226 -10.70 22.32 4.60
N LEU A 227 -10.77 22.87 3.40
CA LEU A 227 -9.74 22.74 2.38
C LEU A 227 -9.31 24.12 1.92
N VAL A 228 -8.04 24.44 2.08
CA VAL A 228 -7.45 25.67 1.55
C VAL A 228 -6.79 25.36 0.21
N ILE A 229 -7.30 25.96 -0.85
CA ILE A 229 -6.74 25.80 -2.20
C ILE A 229 -5.76 26.95 -2.45
N PRO A 230 -4.49 26.65 -2.79
CA PRO A 230 -3.51 27.69 -3.09
C PRO A 230 -3.88 28.47 -4.36
N SER A 231 -3.48 29.74 -4.43
CA SER A 231 -3.79 30.62 -5.56
C SER A 231 -3.10 30.22 -6.87
N SER A 232 -2.13 29.32 -6.81
CA SER A 232 -1.47 28.67 -7.96
C SER A 232 -2.40 27.74 -8.73
N VAL A 233 -3.46 27.23 -8.11
CA VAL A 233 -4.47 26.40 -8.76
C VAL A 233 -5.48 27.29 -9.47
N THR A 234 -5.47 27.29 -10.78
CA THR A 234 -6.28 28.22 -11.62
C THR A 234 -7.60 27.62 -12.12
N ALA A 235 -7.77 26.31 -12.02
CA ALA A 235 -8.98 25.62 -12.42
C ALA A 235 -9.39 24.58 -11.36
N LEU A 236 -10.65 24.60 -10.97
CA LEU A 236 -11.23 23.66 -10.02
C LEU A 236 -12.43 22.98 -10.65
N ASN A 237 -12.57 21.70 -10.42
CA ASN A 237 -13.73 20.95 -10.81
C ASN A 237 -14.83 20.96 -9.75
N TYR A 238 -16.09 20.89 -10.19
CA TYR A 238 -17.25 21.00 -9.31
C TYR A 238 -17.34 19.86 -8.27
N ASP A 239 -16.79 18.72 -8.57
CA ASP A 239 -16.87 17.52 -7.73
C ASP A 239 -15.66 17.33 -6.80
N LEU A 240 -14.79 18.35 -6.65
CA LEU A 240 -13.55 18.27 -5.90
C LEU A 240 -13.73 17.67 -4.49
N CYS A 241 -14.75 18.15 -3.78
CA CYS A 241 -15.11 17.73 -2.41
C CYS A 241 -16.57 17.27 -2.32
N LYS A 242 -17.09 16.60 -3.34
CA LYS A 242 -18.46 16.12 -3.33
C LYS A 242 -18.66 15.08 -2.23
N GLU A 243 -19.75 15.22 -1.47
CA GLU A 243 -20.13 14.32 -0.36
C GLU A 243 -19.27 14.45 0.91
N ASN A 244 -18.53 15.54 1.08
CA ASN A 244 -17.83 15.89 2.32
C ASN A 244 -18.75 16.62 3.30
#